data_9e27667a0492aa6a9ad96900398cc1f0
#
_entry.id   9e27667a0492aa6a9ad96900398cc1f0
#
_cell.length_a   1.000
_cell.length_b   1.000
_cell.length_c   1.000
_cell.angle_alpha   90.00
_cell.angle_beta   90.00
_cell.angle_gamma   90.00
#
_symmetry.space_group_name_H-M   'P 1'
#
loop_
_entity.id
_entity.type
_entity.pdbx_description
1 polymer ?
#
loop_
_entity_poly.entity_id
_entity_poly.type
_entity_poly.pdbx_seq_one_letter_code
_entity_poly.pdbx_strand_id
1 'polypeptide(L)'
;MRKNVKLLSTISIAAALAGGAVTALNNDSSTSTFSTVEAASITLPSGYTKSAIIKWNQTGKASKALINASKKGMKENINSEAGNDNSLVNVTKLTNSQKVELSKYTLSLINSARNQLGKQSWTYKTGALHFADRVANQYYDHDRSCWDADHYVPGIERAAKASGLNSRVGQVYEDEAGLPISSEFHTNMRTMSALKNQIYFNVKQMLFGGFSGSDSQMNDSSRYTEWEHAGDLL
;
A
#
# COMPACT_ATOMS: atom_id res chain seq x y z
N MET A 1 -28.51 -17.47 -14.62
CA MET A 1 -27.93 -16.24 -14.07
C MET A 1 -26.43 -16.47 -13.83
N ARG A 2 -25.58 -15.90 -14.66
CA ARG A 2 -24.12 -15.99 -14.47
C ARG A 2 -23.75 -14.99 -13.37
N LYS A 3 -23.31 -15.47 -12.20
CA LYS A 3 -22.68 -14.63 -11.18
C LYS A 3 -21.40 -14.08 -11.81
N ASN A 4 -21.34 -12.76 -12.01
CA ASN A 4 -20.12 -12.09 -12.35
C ASN A 4 -19.18 -12.22 -11.14
N VAL A 5 -18.19 -13.08 -11.26
CA VAL A 5 -17.11 -13.19 -10.28
C VAL A 5 -16.26 -11.92 -10.46
N LYS A 6 -16.52 -10.92 -9.65
CA LYS A 6 -15.57 -9.80 -9.49
C LYS A 6 -14.36 -10.37 -8.76
N LEU A 7 -13.27 -10.55 -9.48
CA LEU A 7 -12.00 -10.98 -8.89
C LEU A 7 -11.42 -9.80 -8.14
N LEU A 8 -11.52 -9.86 -6.82
CA LEU A 8 -11.07 -8.81 -5.91
C LEU A 8 -9.61 -9.07 -5.56
N SER A 9 -8.69 -8.34 -6.14
CA SER A 9 -7.33 -8.21 -5.59
C SER A 9 -7.19 -6.85 -4.92
N THR A 10 -7.82 -6.70 -3.78
CA THR A 10 -7.59 -5.56 -2.90
C THR A 10 -6.36 -5.88 -2.07
N ILE A 11 -5.28 -5.14 -2.27
CA ILE A 11 -4.16 -5.11 -1.35
C ILE A 11 -4.41 -3.90 -0.45
N SER A 12 -5.08 -4.13 0.68
CA SER A 12 -5.24 -3.09 1.68
C SER A 12 -3.94 -2.92 2.44
N ILE A 13 -3.34 -1.75 2.32
CA ILE A 13 -2.21 -1.33 3.15
C ILE A 13 -2.81 -0.66 4.38
N ALA A 14 -3.11 -1.44 5.42
CA ALA A 14 -3.54 -0.86 6.69
C ALA A 14 -2.33 -0.27 7.42
N ALA A 15 -2.15 1.03 7.31
CA ALA A 15 -1.21 1.78 8.13
C ALA A 15 -1.86 2.02 9.50
N ALA A 16 -1.56 1.19 10.49
CA ALA A 16 -1.95 1.48 11.86
C ALA A 16 -1.13 2.66 12.40
N LEU A 17 -1.67 3.86 12.29
CA LEU A 17 -1.17 5.05 12.96
C LEU A 17 -1.45 4.95 14.47
N ALA A 18 -0.77 4.04 15.15
CA ALA A 18 -0.75 4.00 16.61
C ALA A 18 0.35 4.94 17.11
N GLY A 19 0.06 6.22 17.21
CA GLY A 19 0.77 7.14 18.08
C GLY A 19 0.41 6.79 19.54
N GLY A 20 1.15 5.88 20.15
CA GLY A 20 0.97 5.50 21.55
C GLY A 20 2.02 4.47 21.93
N ALA A 21 2.92 4.86 22.84
CA ALA A 21 3.89 3.97 23.43
C ALA A 21 3.18 2.81 24.12
N VAL A 22 3.34 1.60 23.58
CA VAL A 22 3.06 0.37 24.32
C VAL A 22 4.35 -0.42 24.40
N THR A 23 4.99 -0.36 25.53
CA THR A 23 6.00 -1.32 25.96
C THR A 23 5.30 -2.66 26.22
N ALA A 24 5.56 -3.65 25.40
CA ALA A 24 5.27 -5.02 25.75
C ALA A 24 6.29 -5.96 25.09
N LEU A 25 7.00 -6.62 25.94
CA LEU A 25 7.88 -7.75 25.77
C LEU A 25 7.23 -8.85 24.95
N ASN A 26 7.96 -9.41 23.95
CA ASN A 26 8.14 -10.84 23.87
C ASN A 26 9.24 -11.17 22.84
N ASN A 27 10.26 -11.84 23.34
CA ASN A 27 11.26 -12.56 22.59
C ASN A 27 10.61 -13.69 21.80
N ASP A 28 10.72 -13.65 20.48
CA ASP A 28 10.66 -14.84 19.65
C ASP A 28 11.89 -14.88 18.76
N SER A 29 12.86 -15.62 19.25
CA SER A 29 14.07 -15.98 18.50
C SER A 29 13.74 -17.17 17.59
N SER A 30 13.21 -16.90 16.41
CA SER A 30 13.27 -17.85 15.30
C SER A 30 14.23 -17.31 14.26
N THR A 31 15.46 -17.81 14.29
CA THR A 31 16.44 -17.61 13.22
C THR A 31 16.00 -18.38 11.97
N SER A 32 15.17 -17.77 11.15
CA SER A 32 15.02 -18.19 9.77
C SER A 32 16.10 -17.47 8.96
N THR A 33 16.97 -18.22 8.32
CA THR A 33 17.92 -17.73 7.31
C THR A 33 17.12 -17.19 6.12
N PHE A 34 16.72 -15.93 6.20
CA PHE A 34 16.20 -15.21 5.04
C PHE A 34 17.42 -14.79 4.20
N SER A 35 17.45 -15.20 2.92
CA SER A 35 18.26 -14.52 1.93
C SER A 35 18.11 -13.01 2.14
N THR A 36 19.21 -12.29 2.18
CA THR A 36 19.22 -10.83 2.16
C THR A 36 18.66 -10.38 0.80
N VAL A 37 17.33 -10.31 0.71
CA VAL A 37 16.69 -9.59 -0.39
C VAL A 37 17.09 -8.14 -0.18
N GLU A 38 17.80 -7.54 -1.13
CA GLU A 38 18.02 -6.11 -1.12
C GLU A 38 16.67 -5.43 -0.89
N ALA A 39 16.60 -4.49 0.05
CA ALA A 39 15.32 -3.91 0.45
C ALA A 39 14.78 -3.06 -0.71
N ALA A 40 13.66 -3.48 -1.27
CA ALA A 40 13.00 -2.70 -2.31
C ALA A 40 12.81 -1.26 -1.86
N SER A 41 13.08 -0.30 -2.74
CA SER A 41 13.11 1.12 -2.39
C SER A 41 12.39 1.98 -3.43
N ILE A 42 11.90 3.12 -2.96
CA ILE A 42 11.38 4.20 -3.81
C ILE A 42 12.24 5.43 -3.59
N THR A 43 12.78 6.00 -4.67
CA THR A 43 13.56 7.23 -4.65
C THR A 43 12.64 8.43 -4.85
N LEU A 44 12.71 9.40 -3.94
CA LEU A 44 11.97 10.64 -4.05
C LEU A 44 12.75 11.65 -4.91
N PRO A 45 12.21 12.12 -6.04
CA PRO A 45 12.88 13.09 -6.88
C PRO A 45 13.04 14.46 -6.22
N SER A 46 14.03 15.24 -6.68
CA SER A 46 14.18 16.63 -6.27
C SER A 46 12.89 17.42 -6.51
N GLY A 47 12.49 18.23 -5.54
CA GLY A 47 11.21 18.95 -5.55
C GLY A 47 10.05 18.21 -4.88
N TYR A 48 10.20 16.92 -4.55
CA TYR A 48 9.27 16.17 -3.73
C TYR A 48 9.64 16.40 -2.26
N THR A 49 8.90 17.26 -1.58
CA THR A 49 9.24 17.68 -0.22
C THR A 49 8.07 17.56 0.73
N LYS A 50 8.36 17.33 2.01
CA LYS A 50 7.36 17.33 3.08
C LYS A 50 6.49 18.58 3.08
N SER A 51 7.11 19.77 2.91
CA SER A 51 6.38 21.03 2.88
C SER A 51 5.43 21.16 1.69
N ALA A 52 5.78 20.58 0.53
CA ALA A 52 4.91 20.59 -0.63
C ALA A 52 3.67 19.69 -0.42
N ILE A 53 3.83 18.53 0.22
CA ILE A 53 2.73 17.62 0.57
C ILE A 53 1.82 18.28 1.61
N ILE A 54 2.38 18.81 2.70
CA ILE A 54 1.62 19.53 3.73
C ILE A 54 0.81 20.69 3.12
N LYS A 55 1.44 21.46 2.24
CA LYS A 55 0.75 22.56 1.55
C LYS A 55 -0.41 22.08 0.69
N TRP A 56 -0.23 20.96 0.00
CA TRP A 56 -1.32 20.36 -0.77
C TRP A 56 -2.46 19.93 0.15
N ASN A 57 -2.19 19.20 1.23
CA ASN A 57 -3.20 18.75 2.20
C ASN A 57 -3.98 19.92 2.83
N GLN A 58 -3.33 21.07 3.00
CA GLN A 58 -3.98 22.26 3.55
C GLN A 58 -4.80 23.05 2.53
N THR A 59 -4.45 22.99 1.25
CA THR A 59 -4.99 23.93 0.24
C THR A 59 -5.66 23.27 -0.95
N GLY A 60 -5.51 21.96 -1.13
CA GLY A 60 -5.91 21.21 -2.32
C GLY A 60 -5.16 21.62 -3.60
N LYS A 61 -4.06 22.40 -3.49
CA LYS A 61 -3.33 22.94 -4.64
C LYS A 61 -1.90 22.42 -4.69
N ALA A 62 -1.59 21.61 -5.70
CA ALA A 62 -0.24 21.14 -5.95
C ALA A 62 0.61 22.24 -6.62
N SER A 63 1.86 22.40 -6.18
CA SER A 63 2.83 23.23 -6.89
C SER A 63 3.31 22.54 -8.17
N LYS A 64 3.74 23.31 -9.17
CA LYS A 64 4.38 22.75 -10.37
C LYS A 64 5.59 21.88 -10.03
N ALA A 65 6.35 22.24 -9.00
CA ALA A 65 7.50 21.45 -8.54
C ALA A 65 7.08 20.07 -8.02
N LEU A 66 6.02 20.00 -7.22
CA LEU A 66 5.48 18.72 -6.70
C LEU A 66 4.95 17.84 -7.82
N ILE A 67 4.18 18.39 -8.76
CA ILE A 67 3.68 17.66 -9.92
C ILE A 67 4.84 17.11 -10.77
N ASN A 68 5.84 17.94 -11.07
CA ASN A 68 6.99 17.51 -11.86
C ASN A 68 7.81 16.43 -11.14
N ALA A 69 8.00 16.57 -9.83
CA ALA A 69 8.65 15.55 -9.02
C ALA A 69 7.85 14.23 -9.00
N SER A 70 6.53 14.30 -8.90
CA SER A 70 5.66 13.12 -8.96
C SER A 70 5.73 12.42 -10.32
N LYS A 71 5.68 13.15 -11.42
CA LYS A 71 5.88 12.62 -12.78
C LYS A 71 7.21 11.89 -12.91
N LYS A 72 8.28 12.51 -12.42
CA LYS A 72 9.62 11.93 -12.39
C LYS A 72 9.66 10.67 -11.52
N GLY A 73 9.04 10.74 -10.33
CA GLY A 73 8.94 9.61 -9.41
C GLY A 73 8.24 8.41 -10.02
N MET A 74 7.10 8.61 -10.69
CA MET A 74 6.39 7.52 -11.39
C MET A 74 7.24 6.90 -12.50
N LYS A 75 7.98 7.71 -13.24
CA LYS A 75 8.75 7.27 -14.41
C LYS A 75 10.07 6.58 -14.07
N GLU A 76 10.82 7.11 -13.10
CA GLU A 76 12.20 6.67 -12.82
C GLU A 76 12.26 5.55 -11.77
N ASN A 77 11.23 5.37 -10.94
CA ASN A 77 11.18 4.27 -10.01
C ASN A 77 10.69 2.99 -10.71
N ILE A 78 11.63 2.08 -10.92
CA ILE A 78 11.39 0.77 -11.52
C ILE A 78 11.65 -0.28 -10.45
N ASN A 79 10.77 -1.27 -10.33
CA ASN A 79 10.93 -2.35 -9.39
C ASN A 79 11.94 -3.37 -9.91
N SER A 80 13.21 -3.20 -9.54
CA SER A 80 14.26 -4.17 -9.83
C SER A 80 14.23 -5.37 -8.87
N GLU A 81 13.57 -5.23 -7.72
CA GLU A 81 13.63 -6.15 -6.59
C GLU A 81 12.43 -7.13 -6.51
N ALA A 82 11.50 -7.08 -7.48
CA ALA A 82 10.40 -8.05 -7.51
C ALA A 82 10.91 -9.49 -7.63
N GLY A 83 12.17 -9.62 -8.10
CA GLY A 83 12.81 -10.90 -8.32
C GLY A 83 12.10 -11.73 -9.40
N ASN A 84 12.58 -12.95 -9.56
CA ASN A 84 11.97 -13.95 -10.45
C ASN A 84 11.23 -15.02 -9.64
N ASP A 85 10.62 -14.64 -8.51
CA ASP A 85 9.84 -15.59 -7.71
C ASP A 85 8.52 -15.90 -8.43
N ASN A 86 8.56 -16.98 -9.21
CA ASN A 86 7.43 -17.49 -9.96
C ASN A 86 6.54 -18.42 -9.13
N SER A 87 6.75 -18.54 -7.81
CA SER A 87 5.88 -19.32 -6.95
C SER A 87 4.44 -18.79 -7.03
N LEU A 88 3.50 -19.69 -7.33
CA LEU A 88 2.09 -19.34 -7.41
C LEU A 88 1.48 -19.26 -6.02
N VAL A 89 0.81 -18.18 -5.76
CA VAL A 89 0.08 -17.95 -4.51
C VAL A 89 -1.39 -17.64 -4.80
N ASN A 90 -2.27 -18.10 -3.92
CA ASN A 90 -3.68 -17.75 -3.99
C ASN A 90 -3.91 -16.46 -3.20
N VAL A 91 -4.24 -15.36 -3.88
CA VAL A 91 -4.38 -14.03 -3.27
C VAL A 91 -5.52 -13.93 -2.26
N THR A 92 -6.51 -14.82 -2.33
CA THR A 92 -7.60 -14.87 -1.34
C THR A 92 -7.31 -15.82 -0.18
N LYS A 93 -6.17 -16.53 -0.19
CA LYS A 93 -5.78 -17.53 0.82
C LYS A 93 -4.27 -17.53 1.06
N LEU A 94 -3.69 -16.35 1.23
CA LEU A 94 -2.27 -16.21 1.54
C LEU A 94 -1.94 -16.90 2.87
N THR A 95 -0.83 -17.62 2.91
CA THR A 95 -0.28 -18.17 4.16
C THR A 95 0.27 -17.05 5.04
N ASN A 96 0.46 -17.30 6.34
CA ASN A 96 1.04 -16.31 7.25
C ASN A 96 2.44 -15.88 6.80
N SER A 97 3.27 -16.77 6.29
CA SER A 97 4.61 -16.42 5.78
C SER A 97 4.53 -15.48 4.58
N GLN A 98 3.61 -15.73 3.64
CA GLN A 98 3.39 -14.87 2.49
C GLN A 98 2.86 -13.49 2.90
N LYS A 99 1.92 -13.42 3.86
CA LYS A 99 1.44 -12.15 4.41
C LYS A 99 2.56 -11.35 5.09
N VAL A 100 3.41 -12.01 5.87
CA VAL A 100 4.58 -11.39 6.52
C VAL A 100 5.57 -10.87 5.48
N GLU A 101 5.87 -11.65 4.46
CA GLU A 101 6.77 -11.27 3.37
C GLU A 101 6.27 -10.03 2.64
N LEU A 102 5.03 -10.04 2.18
CA LEU A 102 4.42 -8.89 1.47
C LEU A 102 4.32 -7.65 2.35
N SER A 103 3.98 -7.82 3.65
CA SER A 103 3.94 -6.70 4.60
C SER A 103 5.32 -6.07 4.82
N LYS A 104 6.38 -6.88 4.97
CA LYS A 104 7.74 -6.37 5.11
C LYS A 104 8.24 -5.70 3.83
N TYR A 105 7.89 -6.25 2.68
CA TYR A 105 8.17 -5.66 1.38
C TYR A 105 7.52 -4.27 1.25
N THR A 106 6.22 -4.16 1.51
CA THR A 106 5.49 -2.88 1.52
C THR A 106 6.12 -1.88 2.47
N LEU A 107 6.44 -2.34 3.69
CA LEU A 107 7.05 -1.50 4.72
C LEU A 107 8.42 -0.97 4.29
N SER A 108 9.23 -1.77 3.58
CA SER A 108 10.53 -1.32 3.06
C SER A 108 10.38 -0.19 2.04
N LEU A 109 9.39 -0.26 1.16
CA LEU A 109 9.08 0.79 0.18
C LEU A 109 8.69 2.10 0.88
N ILE A 110 7.76 2.04 1.82
CA ILE A 110 7.31 3.21 2.58
C ILE A 110 8.47 3.81 3.37
N ASN A 111 9.24 2.98 4.08
CA ASN A 111 10.37 3.45 4.89
C ASN A 111 11.48 4.07 4.04
N SER A 112 11.72 3.58 2.83
CA SER A 112 12.70 4.19 1.93
C SER A 112 12.34 5.64 1.59
N ALA A 113 11.06 5.94 1.37
CA ALA A 113 10.56 7.29 1.15
C ALA A 113 10.58 8.14 2.44
N ARG A 114 10.13 7.57 3.56
CA ARG A 114 10.12 8.24 4.87
C ARG A 114 11.53 8.72 5.28
N ASN A 115 12.52 7.86 5.14
CA ASN A 115 13.91 8.16 5.50
C ASN A 115 14.46 9.33 4.69
N GLN A 116 14.15 9.42 3.40
CA GLN A 116 14.56 10.54 2.53
C GLN A 116 13.94 11.88 2.95
N LEU A 117 12.80 11.86 3.66
CA LEU A 117 12.16 13.04 4.23
C LEU A 117 12.55 13.29 5.70
N GLY A 118 13.53 12.56 6.23
CA GLY A 118 13.98 12.67 7.62
C GLY A 118 12.93 12.18 8.63
N LYS A 119 12.02 11.30 8.21
CA LYS A 119 11.01 10.68 9.08
C LYS A 119 11.52 9.37 9.66
N GLN A 120 11.12 9.06 10.88
CA GLN A 120 11.42 7.77 11.50
C GLN A 120 10.77 6.63 10.72
N SER A 121 11.53 5.55 10.52
CA SER A 121 10.99 4.33 9.93
C SER A 121 9.89 3.72 10.78
N TRP A 122 8.88 3.20 10.15
CA TRP A 122 7.92 2.32 10.79
C TRP A 122 8.52 0.94 11.01
N THR A 123 8.07 0.27 12.06
CA THR A 123 8.48 -1.11 12.37
C THR A 123 7.34 -2.09 12.15
N TYR A 124 7.68 -3.26 11.62
CA TYR A 124 6.74 -4.36 11.50
C TYR A 124 6.17 -4.75 12.89
N LYS A 125 4.87 -4.93 12.95
CA LYS A 125 4.16 -5.43 14.14
C LYS A 125 3.15 -6.50 13.72
N THR A 126 3.16 -7.63 14.39
CA THR A 126 2.20 -8.72 14.12
C THR A 126 0.75 -8.27 14.30
N GLY A 127 0.49 -7.40 15.28
CA GLY A 127 -0.85 -6.83 15.48
C GLY A 127 -1.34 -5.99 14.30
N ALA A 128 -0.44 -5.23 13.66
CA ALA A 128 -0.77 -4.48 12.44
C ALA A 128 -1.09 -5.42 11.26
N LEU A 129 -0.32 -6.50 11.10
CA LEU A 129 -0.62 -7.52 10.10
C LEU A 129 -1.98 -8.17 10.33
N HIS A 130 -2.30 -8.54 11.57
CA HIS A 130 -3.60 -9.14 11.89
C HIS A 130 -4.75 -8.16 11.66
N PHE A 131 -4.54 -6.87 11.92
CA PHE A 131 -5.54 -5.86 11.61
C PHE A 131 -5.75 -5.72 10.10
N ALA A 132 -4.67 -5.60 9.32
CA ALA A 132 -4.73 -5.54 7.85
C ALA A 132 -5.45 -6.77 7.26
N ASP A 133 -5.15 -7.96 7.77
CA ASP A 133 -5.82 -9.21 7.37
C ASP A 133 -7.33 -9.18 7.67
N ARG A 134 -7.73 -8.64 8.83
CA ARG A 134 -9.15 -8.48 9.18
C ARG A 134 -9.85 -7.48 8.25
N VAL A 135 -9.21 -6.37 7.91
CA VAL A 135 -9.77 -5.40 6.96
C VAL A 135 -9.95 -6.05 5.60
N ALA A 136 -8.91 -6.72 5.06
CA ALA A 136 -8.99 -7.42 3.78
C ALA A 136 -10.11 -8.48 3.76
N ASN A 137 -10.29 -9.23 4.84
CA ASN A 137 -11.39 -10.20 4.96
C ASN A 137 -12.76 -9.50 4.98
N GLN A 138 -12.90 -8.30 5.57
CA GLN A 138 -14.15 -7.55 5.50
C GLN A 138 -14.52 -7.18 4.06
N TYR A 139 -13.54 -6.74 3.26
CA TYR A 139 -13.77 -6.48 1.84
C TYR A 139 -14.17 -7.75 1.09
N TYR A 140 -13.41 -8.83 1.28
CA TYR A 140 -13.67 -10.10 0.61
C TYR A 140 -15.03 -10.69 0.94
N ASP A 141 -15.40 -10.77 2.23
CA ASP A 141 -16.64 -11.37 2.72
C ASP A 141 -17.90 -10.59 2.32
N HIS A 142 -17.76 -9.31 2.00
CA HIS A 142 -18.85 -8.41 1.62
C HIS A 142 -18.84 -8.00 0.15
N ASP A 143 -18.02 -8.66 -0.68
CA ASP A 143 -17.88 -8.37 -2.14
C ASP A 143 -17.57 -6.89 -2.42
N ARG A 144 -16.68 -6.30 -1.59
CA ARG A 144 -16.22 -4.92 -1.71
C ARG A 144 -14.82 -4.86 -2.31
N SER A 145 -14.47 -3.73 -2.91
CA SER A 145 -13.15 -3.53 -3.53
C SER A 145 -12.77 -2.06 -3.61
N CYS A 146 -11.50 -1.76 -3.88
CA CYS A 146 -10.99 -0.43 -4.16
C CYS A 146 -11.61 0.24 -5.42
N TRP A 147 -12.43 -0.47 -6.17
CA TRP A 147 -13.17 0.05 -7.31
C TRP A 147 -14.59 0.50 -6.94
N ASP A 148 -14.98 0.33 -5.70
CA ASP A 148 -16.20 0.94 -5.17
C ASP A 148 -15.95 2.45 -4.97
N ALA A 149 -17.02 3.23 -4.82
CA ALA A 149 -16.90 4.69 -4.77
C ALA A 149 -16.13 5.21 -3.53
N ASP A 150 -16.11 4.42 -2.46
CA ASP A 150 -15.54 4.79 -1.16
C ASP A 150 -14.96 3.58 -0.45
N HIS A 151 -14.09 3.83 0.54
CA HIS A 151 -13.64 2.84 1.51
C HIS A 151 -14.81 2.11 2.16
N TYR A 152 -14.64 0.83 2.43
CA TYR A 152 -15.65 0.06 3.14
C TYR A 152 -15.62 0.35 4.65
N VAL A 153 -15.98 1.59 5.02
CA VAL A 153 -15.94 2.09 6.42
C VAL A 153 -16.58 1.11 7.41
N PRO A 154 -17.78 0.53 7.18
CA PRO A 154 -18.34 -0.42 8.14
C PRO A 154 -17.48 -1.68 8.36
N GLY A 155 -16.75 -2.11 7.35
CA GLY A 155 -15.78 -3.21 7.44
C GLY A 155 -14.54 -2.83 8.25
N ILE A 156 -13.97 -1.66 7.97
CA ILE A 156 -12.83 -1.11 8.70
C ILE A 156 -13.15 -0.98 10.19
N GLU A 157 -14.31 -0.42 10.53
CA GLU A 157 -14.76 -0.25 11.91
C GLU A 157 -14.96 -1.58 12.64
N ARG A 158 -15.53 -2.60 11.98
CA ARG A 158 -15.63 -3.95 12.56
C ARG A 158 -14.26 -4.57 12.81
N ALA A 159 -13.35 -4.45 11.84
CA ALA A 159 -11.97 -4.93 12.00
C ALA A 159 -11.24 -4.20 13.13
N ALA A 160 -11.39 -2.87 13.23
CA ALA A 160 -10.82 -2.06 14.30
C ALA A 160 -11.34 -2.50 15.68
N LYS A 161 -12.65 -2.63 15.83
CA LYS A 161 -13.29 -3.12 17.07
C LYS A 161 -12.75 -4.50 17.47
N ALA A 162 -12.69 -5.44 16.53
CA ALA A 162 -12.17 -6.80 16.76
C ALA A 162 -10.66 -6.81 17.07
N SER A 163 -9.95 -5.73 16.80
CA SER A 163 -8.52 -5.56 17.08
C SER A 163 -8.25 -4.73 18.34
N GLY A 164 -9.30 -4.30 19.07
CA GLY A 164 -9.16 -3.43 20.23
C GLY A 164 -8.78 -1.99 19.91
N LEU A 165 -8.97 -1.57 18.65
CA LEU A 165 -8.71 -0.20 18.19
C LEU A 165 -9.98 0.66 18.28
N ASN A 166 -9.82 1.98 18.15
CA ASN A 166 -10.96 2.89 18.07
C ASN A 166 -11.75 2.64 16.77
N SER A 167 -12.99 2.18 16.90
CA SER A 167 -13.85 1.86 15.76
C SER A 167 -14.79 2.99 15.34
N ARG A 168 -14.49 4.25 15.72
CA ARG A 168 -15.32 5.42 15.43
C ARG A 168 -14.56 6.50 14.67
N VAL A 169 -13.55 6.11 13.91
CA VAL A 169 -12.67 7.03 13.18
C VAL A 169 -12.78 6.88 11.66
N GLY A 170 -13.79 6.14 11.19
CA GLY A 170 -14.03 5.96 9.77
C GLY A 170 -12.88 5.23 9.07
N GLN A 171 -12.45 5.76 7.93
CA GLN A 171 -11.42 5.18 7.07
C GLN A 171 -9.97 5.47 7.49
N VAL A 172 -9.74 6.16 8.59
CA VAL A 172 -8.41 6.66 9.00
C VAL A 172 -7.32 5.58 9.13
N TYR A 173 -7.70 4.33 9.12
CA TYR A 173 -6.77 3.19 9.23
C TYR A 173 -6.36 2.60 7.89
N GLU A 174 -6.86 3.10 6.77
CA GLU A 174 -6.67 2.46 5.48
C GLU A 174 -6.29 3.44 4.38
N ASP A 175 -5.16 3.15 3.74
CA ASP A 175 -4.83 3.64 2.41
C ASP A 175 -5.11 2.52 1.41
N GLU A 176 -5.87 2.82 0.37
CA GLU A 176 -6.36 1.83 -0.58
C GLU A 176 -5.92 2.16 -2.01
N ALA A 177 -5.35 1.19 -2.70
CA ALA A 177 -5.05 1.29 -4.12
C ALA A 177 -5.16 -0.07 -4.80
N GLY A 178 -5.49 -0.07 -6.09
CA GLY A 178 -5.62 -1.28 -6.88
C GLY A 178 -5.27 -1.08 -8.35
N LEU A 179 -5.12 -2.18 -9.06
CA LEU A 179 -4.99 -2.18 -10.52
C LEU A 179 -6.23 -2.84 -11.15
N PRO A 180 -6.65 -2.39 -12.34
CA PRO A 180 -7.71 -3.07 -13.08
C PRO A 180 -7.35 -4.54 -13.27
N ILE A 181 -8.33 -5.42 -13.09
CA ILE A 181 -8.18 -6.82 -13.47
C ILE A 181 -8.26 -6.86 -14.98
N SER A 182 -7.15 -7.19 -15.65
CA SER A 182 -7.19 -7.47 -17.07
C SER A 182 -7.90 -8.82 -17.33
N SER A 183 -8.42 -8.99 -18.55
CA SER A 183 -9.02 -10.25 -18.97
C SER A 183 -8.08 -11.47 -18.86
N GLU A 184 -6.80 -11.23 -18.64
CA GLU A 184 -5.76 -12.26 -18.44
C GLU A 184 -5.83 -12.92 -17.05
N PHE A 185 -6.44 -12.26 -16.06
CA PHE A 185 -6.48 -12.73 -14.68
C PHE A 185 -7.83 -13.35 -14.33
N HIS A 186 -8.15 -14.49 -14.91
CA HIS A 186 -9.39 -15.21 -14.62
C HIS A 186 -9.33 -16.07 -13.35
N THR A 187 -8.21 -16.06 -12.63
CA THR A 187 -8.01 -16.90 -11.44
C THR A 187 -7.52 -16.07 -10.26
N ASN A 188 -7.67 -16.60 -9.04
CA ASN A 188 -7.10 -16.01 -7.82
C ASN A 188 -5.60 -16.28 -7.66
N MET A 189 -4.97 -16.88 -8.67
CA MET A 189 -3.55 -17.23 -8.62
C MET A 189 -2.69 -16.12 -9.22
N ARG A 190 -1.62 -15.76 -8.52
CA ARG A 190 -0.59 -14.82 -8.97
C ARG A 190 0.77 -15.37 -8.61
N THR A 191 1.81 -14.97 -9.32
CA THR A 191 3.18 -15.19 -8.83
C THR A 191 3.50 -14.21 -7.70
N MET A 192 4.35 -14.59 -6.78
CA MET A 192 4.83 -13.70 -5.72
C MET A 192 5.47 -12.44 -6.31
N SER A 193 6.23 -12.60 -7.39
CA SER A 193 6.81 -11.50 -8.16
C SER A 193 5.74 -10.54 -8.70
N ALA A 194 4.64 -11.05 -9.28
CA ALA A 194 3.55 -10.21 -9.76
C ALA A 194 2.87 -9.43 -8.62
N LEU A 195 2.69 -10.03 -7.45
CA LEU A 195 2.15 -9.34 -6.28
C LEU A 195 3.08 -8.23 -5.78
N LYS A 196 4.38 -8.49 -5.71
CA LYS A 196 5.37 -7.46 -5.34
C LYS A 196 5.37 -6.31 -6.34
N ASN A 197 5.29 -6.59 -7.64
CA ASN A 197 5.17 -5.56 -8.67
C ASN A 197 3.90 -4.71 -8.51
N GLN A 198 2.77 -5.34 -8.21
CA GLN A 198 1.52 -4.63 -7.95
C GLN A 198 1.63 -3.72 -6.71
N ILE A 199 2.16 -4.23 -5.61
CA ILE A 199 2.40 -3.44 -4.40
C ILE A 199 3.32 -2.25 -4.70
N TYR A 200 4.41 -2.48 -5.40
CA TYR A 200 5.34 -1.43 -5.79
C TYR A 200 4.65 -0.32 -6.57
N PHE A 201 3.85 -0.68 -7.56
CA PHE A 201 3.09 0.26 -8.36
C PHE A 201 2.06 1.03 -7.52
N ASN A 202 1.31 0.34 -6.65
CA ASN A 202 0.32 0.95 -5.78
C ASN A 202 0.97 1.97 -4.82
N VAL A 203 2.08 1.61 -4.17
CA VAL A 203 2.81 2.55 -3.30
C VAL A 203 3.34 3.75 -4.09
N LYS A 204 3.81 3.55 -5.33
CA LYS A 204 4.18 4.67 -6.21
C LYS A 204 3.00 5.60 -6.50
N GLN A 205 1.84 5.05 -6.84
CA GLN A 205 0.64 5.86 -7.08
C GLN A 205 0.28 6.68 -5.86
N MET A 206 0.22 6.07 -4.68
CA MET A 206 -0.07 6.72 -3.41
C MET A 206 0.92 7.85 -3.10
N LEU A 207 2.21 7.62 -3.31
CA LEU A 207 3.23 8.63 -3.04
C LEU A 207 3.23 9.74 -4.08
N PHE A 208 3.05 9.44 -5.35
CA PHE A 208 3.25 10.37 -6.45
C PHE A 208 1.94 10.88 -7.05
N GLY A 209 1.07 11.43 -6.20
CA GLY A 209 -0.07 12.25 -6.63
C GLY A 209 -1.28 11.47 -7.12
N GLY A 210 -1.50 10.25 -6.61
CA GLY A 210 -2.65 9.44 -6.99
C GLY A 210 -2.69 9.14 -8.49
N PHE A 211 -1.52 8.97 -9.11
CA PHE A 211 -1.44 8.82 -10.57
C PHE A 211 -2.45 7.80 -11.11
N SER A 212 -3.31 8.26 -12.00
CA SER A 212 -4.33 7.45 -12.67
C SER A 212 -4.14 7.48 -14.18
N GLY A 213 -3.50 6.45 -14.74
CA GLY A 213 -3.24 6.38 -16.18
C GLY A 213 -2.35 5.21 -16.57
N SER A 214 -2.13 5.08 -17.88
CA SER A 214 -1.16 4.15 -18.46
C SER A 214 0.26 4.73 -18.44
N ASP A 215 1.26 3.91 -18.68
CA ASP A 215 2.68 4.33 -18.76
C ASP A 215 2.90 5.46 -19.77
N SER A 216 2.19 5.46 -20.90
CA SER A 216 2.25 6.53 -21.89
C SER A 216 1.71 7.88 -21.38
N GLN A 217 0.91 7.87 -20.32
CA GLN A 217 0.30 9.07 -19.72
C GLN A 217 1.08 9.62 -18.51
N MET A 218 2.19 9.02 -18.13
CA MET A 218 3.00 9.48 -16.98
C MET A 218 3.52 10.94 -17.13
N ASN A 219 3.53 11.49 -18.34
CA ASN A 219 3.90 12.89 -18.57
C ASN A 219 2.70 13.87 -18.49
N ASP A 220 1.48 13.36 -18.44
CA ASP A 220 0.26 14.17 -18.34
C ASP A 220 0.03 14.63 -16.89
N SER A 221 0.20 15.93 -16.65
CA SER A 221 0.04 16.53 -15.32
C SER A 221 -1.38 16.40 -14.75
N SER A 222 -2.40 16.24 -15.59
CA SER A 222 -3.79 16.08 -15.16
C SER A 222 -4.08 14.74 -14.50
N ARG A 223 -3.14 13.80 -14.60
CA ARG A 223 -3.23 12.46 -13.96
C ARG A 223 -2.73 12.42 -12.53
N TYR A 224 -2.27 13.55 -11.99
CA TYR A 224 -1.73 13.68 -10.63
C TYR A 224 -2.64 14.62 -9.85
N THR A 225 -3.57 14.08 -9.08
CA THR A 225 -4.70 14.84 -8.55
C THR A 225 -4.75 14.93 -7.03
N GLU A 226 -4.05 14.02 -6.31
CA GLU A 226 -4.13 13.97 -4.86
C GLU A 226 -2.79 13.54 -4.23
N TRP A 227 -2.54 14.00 -3.01
CA TRP A 227 -1.41 13.59 -2.15
C TRP A 227 -1.90 13.29 -0.72
N GLU A 228 -3.16 12.84 -0.55
CA GLU A 228 -3.72 12.43 0.73
C GLU A 228 -2.96 11.21 1.24
N HIS A 229 -2.92 10.15 0.45
CA HIS A 229 -2.15 8.95 0.78
C HIS A 229 -0.68 9.26 1.10
N ALA A 230 -0.05 10.17 0.33
CA ALA A 230 1.31 10.60 0.63
C ALA A 230 1.41 11.32 1.99
N GLY A 231 0.37 12.06 2.38
CA GLY A 231 0.29 12.72 3.67
C GLY A 231 0.23 11.72 4.83
N ASP A 232 -0.51 10.64 4.66
CA ASP A 232 -0.69 9.60 5.68
C ASP A 232 0.53 8.68 5.78
N LEU A 233 1.14 8.33 4.66
CA LEU A 233 2.31 7.44 4.60
C LEU A 233 3.61 8.15 5.02
N LEU A 234 3.76 9.46 4.85
CA LEU A 234 4.99 10.23 5.03
C LEU A 234 4.90 11.28 6.14
#